data_799be12c4924117fce18b79d563798cf
#
_entry.id   799be12c4924117fce18b79d563798cf
#
_cell.length_a   1.000
_cell.length_b   1.000
_cell.length_c   1.000
_cell.angle_alpha   90.00
_cell.angle_beta   90.00
_cell.angle_gamma   90.00
#
_symmetry.space_group_name_H-M   'P 1'
#
loop_
_entity.id
_entity.type
_entity.pdbx_description
1 polymer ?
#
loop_
_entity_poly.entity_id
_entity_poly.type
_entity_poly.pdbx_seq_one_letter_code
_entity_poly.pdbx_strand_id
1 'polypeptide(L)'
;MKVIQVMMADDHMMVREGVKALLEIDGDIKVIAQANDGVECLKILESVSPDVLLLDINMPKLDGLSVLETIKRTKPNVRVIVLTIHNEGDYLYNAYEKGADGYVLKDSGSDILKRAIRVVHQGEQYIEPILMPKLRERIENNKNPEKKEDKLSRREFEILKLVAVGMYNKEIADQLSISEKTVKNHMSSIFRKIKVSDRT
;
A
#
# COMPACT_ATOMS: atom_id res chain seq x y z
N MET A 1 21.36 -13.50 -21.08
CA MET A 1 20.56 -13.48 -19.83
C MET A 1 19.09 -13.60 -20.20
N LYS A 2 18.27 -14.28 -19.38
CA LYS A 2 16.81 -14.33 -19.61
C LYS A 2 16.25 -12.92 -19.30
N VAL A 3 15.45 -12.37 -20.21
CA VAL A 3 14.79 -11.07 -20.01
C VAL A 3 13.75 -11.21 -18.89
N ILE A 4 13.78 -10.29 -17.91
CA ILE A 4 12.81 -10.26 -16.80
C ILE A 4 11.47 -9.75 -17.32
N GLN A 5 10.42 -10.54 -17.18
CA GLN A 5 9.07 -10.19 -17.61
C GLN A 5 8.34 -9.45 -16.49
N VAL A 6 7.98 -8.20 -16.75
CA VAL A 6 7.32 -7.34 -15.78
C VAL A 6 5.88 -7.04 -16.22
N MET A 7 4.96 -7.07 -15.28
CA MET A 7 3.62 -6.50 -15.44
C MET A 7 3.51 -5.25 -14.57
N MET A 8 2.73 -4.27 -15.00
CA MET A 8 2.46 -3.05 -14.23
C MET A 8 0.97 -2.87 -13.98
N ALA A 9 0.61 -2.49 -12.76
CA ALA A 9 -0.74 -2.09 -12.39
C ALA A 9 -0.69 -0.72 -11.68
N ASP A 10 -1.26 0.30 -12.32
CA ASP A 10 -1.29 1.69 -11.87
C ASP A 10 -2.43 2.39 -12.63
N ASP A 11 -3.22 3.25 -12.01
CA ASP A 11 -4.32 3.93 -12.67
C ASP A 11 -3.86 5.14 -13.52
N HIS A 12 -2.61 5.60 -13.34
CA HIS A 12 -2.03 6.73 -14.07
C HIS A 12 -1.33 6.27 -15.36
N MET A 13 -2.00 6.42 -16.50
CA MET A 13 -1.48 6.01 -17.81
C MET A 13 -0.07 6.58 -18.12
N MET A 14 0.15 7.88 -17.85
CA MET A 14 1.44 8.52 -18.13
C MET A 14 2.58 7.92 -17.27
N VAL A 15 2.28 7.53 -16.03
CA VAL A 15 3.25 6.84 -15.16
C VAL A 15 3.62 5.49 -15.76
N ARG A 16 2.62 4.70 -16.18
CA ARG A 16 2.87 3.39 -16.78
C ARG A 16 3.73 3.48 -18.04
N GLU A 17 3.40 4.39 -18.96
CA GLU A 17 4.16 4.58 -20.21
C GLU A 17 5.59 5.08 -19.95
N GLY A 18 5.74 6.03 -19.05
CA GLY A 18 7.06 6.55 -18.65
C GLY A 18 7.95 5.49 -18.01
N VAL A 19 7.40 4.76 -17.04
CA VAL A 19 8.13 3.68 -16.34
C VAL A 19 8.48 2.56 -17.32
N LYS A 20 7.55 2.15 -18.20
CA LYS A 20 7.81 1.16 -19.25
C LYS A 20 8.99 1.57 -20.12
N ALA A 21 8.96 2.79 -20.66
CA ALA A 21 10.04 3.29 -21.50
C ALA A 21 11.40 3.26 -20.79
N LEU A 22 11.45 3.66 -19.50
CA LEU A 22 12.67 3.66 -18.70
C LEU A 22 13.19 2.25 -18.39
N LEU A 23 12.29 1.29 -18.11
CA LEU A 23 12.66 -0.08 -17.78
C LEU A 23 13.25 -0.83 -18.97
N GLU A 24 12.73 -0.57 -20.18
CA GLU A 24 13.10 -1.32 -21.38
C GLU A 24 14.40 -0.80 -22.05
N ILE A 25 14.99 0.33 -21.59
CA ILE A 25 16.21 0.94 -22.17
C ILE A 25 17.38 -0.06 -22.21
N ASP A 26 17.62 -0.78 -21.11
CA ASP A 26 18.80 -1.66 -20.98
C ASP A 26 18.58 -3.05 -21.66
N GLY A 27 17.35 -3.37 -22.07
CA GLY A 27 17.01 -4.60 -22.78
C GLY A 27 16.95 -5.87 -21.92
N ASP A 28 17.23 -5.79 -20.63
CA ASP A 28 17.15 -6.93 -19.67
C ASP A 28 15.80 -7.04 -18.96
N ILE A 29 14.96 -6.01 -19.07
CA ILE A 29 13.61 -5.96 -18.50
C ILE A 29 12.62 -5.66 -19.62
N LYS A 30 11.48 -6.36 -19.64
CA LYS A 30 10.39 -6.14 -20.61
C LYS A 30 9.04 -6.08 -19.92
N VAL A 31 8.28 -5.03 -20.20
CA VAL A 31 6.89 -4.90 -19.74
C VAL A 31 5.98 -5.66 -20.69
N ILE A 32 5.42 -6.78 -20.22
CA ILE A 32 4.61 -7.70 -21.04
C ILE A 32 3.10 -7.46 -20.91
N ALA A 33 2.67 -6.76 -19.86
CA ALA A 33 1.26 -6.40 -19.63
C ALA A 33 1.13 -5.17 -18.75
N GLN A 34 0.01 -4.47 -18.89
CA GLN A 34 -0.35 -3.31 -18.08
C GLN A 34 -1.82 -3.41 -17.66
N ALA A 35 -2.16 -2.94 -16.46
CA ALA A 35 -3.51 -2.83 -15.93
C ALA A 35 -3.76 -1.41 -15.39
N ASN A 36 -4.98 -0.92 -15.51
CA ASN A 36 -5.38 0.41 -15.04
C ASN A 36 -6.11 0.39 -13.69
N ASP A 37 -6.43 -0.80 -13.19
CA ASP A 37 -7.05 -1.01 -11.88
C ASP A 37 -6.79 -2.42 -11.35
N GLY A 38 -7.14 -2.67 -10.08
CA GLY A 38 -6.87 -3.95 -9.44
C GLY A 38 -7.69 -5.11 -9.99
N VAL A 39 -8.90 -4.87 -10.50
CA VAL A 39 -9.75 -5.92 -11.10
C VAL A 39 -9.15 -6.36 -12.44
N GLU A 40 -8.75 -5.41 -13.28
CA GLU A 40 -8.07 -5.69 -14.55
C GLU A 40 -6.74 -6.39 -14.30
N CYS A 41 -5.99 -5.99 -13.27
CA CYS A 41 -4.74 -6.63 -12.87
C CYS A 41 -4.94 -8.13 -12.61
N LEU A 42 -5.90 -8.49 -11.77
CA LEU A 42 -6.18 -9.90 -11.45
C LEU A 42 -6.64 -10.68 -12.69
N LYS A 43 -7.47 -10.08 -13.55
CA LYS A 43 -7.96 -10.71 -14.80
C LYS A 43 -6.80 -10.98 -15.77
N ILE A 44 -5.89 -10.04 -15.98
CA ILE A 44 -4.73 -10.23 -16.85
C ILE A 44 -3.82 -11.35 -16.31
N LEU A 45 -3.63 -11.40 -14.99
CA LEU A 45 -2.84 -12.46 -14.37
C LEU A 45 -3.42 -13.87 -14.54
N GLU A 46 -4.68 -14.05 -14.95
CA GLU A 46 -5.23 -15.37 -15.28
C GLU A 46 -4.53 -16.00 -16.50
N SER A 47 -4.14 -15.16 -17.47
CA SER A 47 -3.53 -15.58 -18.74
C SER A 47 -2.04 -15.23 -18.87
N VAL A 48 -1.56 -14.25 -18.07
CA VAL A 48 -0.17 -13.78 -18.09
C VAL A 48 0.52 -14.18 -16.80
N SER A 49 1.77 -14.63 -16.91
CA SER A 49 2.59 -15.01 -15.75
C SER A 49 3.88 -14.20 -15.75
N PRO A 50 3.88 -12.96 -15.22
CA PRO A 50 5.08 -12.15 -15.12
C PRO A 50 6.02 -12.72 -14.06
N ASP A 51 7.32 -12.46 -14.21
CA ASP A 51 8.31 -12.73 -13.15
C ASP A 51 8.12 -11.73 -11.98
N VAL A 52 7.82 -10.45 -12.30
CA VAL A 52 7.62 -9.38 -11.30
C VAL A 52 6.39 -8.54 -11.67
N LEU A 53 5.53 -8.27 -10.69
CA LEU A 53 4.45 -7.30 -10.78
C LEU A 53 4.85 -6.00 -10.06
N LEU A 54 4.82 -4.88 -10.75
CA LEU A 54 4.85 -3.54 -10.16
C LEU A 54 3.40 -3.12 -9.86
N LEU A 55 3.10 -2.85 -8.60
CA LEU A 55 1.74 -2.68 -8.12
C LEU A 55 1.59 -1.36 -7.37
N ASP A 56 0.74 -0.47 -7.89
CA ASP A 56 0.31 0.69 -7.12
C ASP A 56 -0.69 0.31 -6.03
N ILE A 57 -0.64 1.01 -4.90
CA ILE A 57 -1.59 0.84 -3.80
C ILE A 57 -2.92 1.50 -4.12
N ASN A 58 -2.88 2.71 -4.67
CA ASN A 58 -4.06 3.54 -4.85
C ASN A 58 -4.65 3.36 -6.25
N MET A 59 -5.42 2.31 -6.42
CA MET A 59 -6.14 2.06 -7.67
C MET A 59 -7.65 2.05 -7.43
N PRO A 60 -8.45 2.46 -8.43
CA PRO A 60 -9.91 2.36 -8.37
C PRO A 60 -10.38 0.90 -8.39
N LYS A 61 -11.65 0.67 -8.05
CA LYS A 61 -12.36 -0.62 -7.99
C LYS A 61 -11.81 -1.61 -6.98
N LEU A 62 -10.50 -1.92 -7.03
CA LEU A 62 -9.83 -2.80 -6.09
C LEU A 62 -8.44 -2.23 -5.79
N ASP A 63 -8.16 -1.93 -4.52
CA ASP A 63 -6.88 -1.38 -4.07
C ASP A 63 -5.73 -2.38 -4.16
N GLY A 64 -4.50 -1.87 -4.26
CA GLY A 64 -3.32 -2.70 -4.47
C GLY A 64 -3.01 -3.64 -3.31
N LEU A 65 -3.35 -3.30 -2.07
CA LEU A 65 -3.12 -4.21 -0.92
C LEU A 65 -4.05 -5.44 -0.99
N SER A 66 -5.27 -5.26 -1.46
CA SER A 66 -6.22 -6.34 -1.71
C SER A 66 -5.79 -7.21 -2.89
N VAL A 67 -5.24 -6.61 -3.95
CA VAL A 67 -4.62 -7.31 -5.08
C VAL A 67 -3.42 -8.13 -4.60
N LEU A 68 -2.50 -7.55 -3.83
CA LEU A 68 -1.33 -8.20 -3.26
C LEU A 68 -1.72 -9.46 -2.47
N GLU A 69 -2.69 -9.34 -1.56
CA GLU A 69 -3.17 -10.45 -0.74
C GLU A 69 -3.73 -11.58 -1.61
N THR A 70 -4.50 -11.23 -2.63
CA THR A 70 -5.05 -12.21 -3.58
C THR A 70 -3.95 -12.94 -4.34
N ILE A 71 -2.95 -12.21 -4.85
CA ILE A 71 -1.83 -12.79 -5.60
C ILE A 71 -1.01 -13.71 -4.73
N LYS A 72 -0.65 -13.30 -3.52
CA LYS A 72 0.16 -14.12 -2.61
C LYS A 72 -0.53 -15.43 -2.24
N ARG A 73 -1.86 -15.44 -2.19
CA ARG A 73 -2.66 -16.66 -1.96
C ARG A 73 -2.78 -17.55 -3.20
N THR A 74 -2.99 -16.96 -4.38
CA THR A 74 -3.36 -17.73 -5.60
C THR A 74 -2.21 -17.95 -6.58
N LYS A 75 -1.21 -17.07 -6.57
CA LYS A 75 -0.06 -17.07 -7.49
C LYS A 75 1.26 -16.75 -6.74
N PRO A 76 1.68 -17.60 -5.79
CA PRO A 76 2.81 -17.31 -4.89
C PRO A 76 4.15 -17.14 -5.62
N ASN A 77 4.26 -17.62 -6.86
CA ASN A 77 5.47 -17.49 -7.68
C ASN A 77 5.63 -16.09 -8.30
N VAL A 78 4.56 -15.29 -8.39
CA VAL A 78 4.65 -13.92 -8.89
C VAL A 78 5.26 -13.04 -7.80
N ARG A 79 6.38 -12.42 -8.10
CA ARG A 79 7.01 -11.45 -7.22
C ARG A 79 6.30 -10.11 -7.32
N VAL A 80 6.05 -9.46 -6.19
CA VAL A 80 5.30 -8.20 -6.16
C VAL A 80 6.14 -7.10 -5.53
N ILE A 81 6.40 -6.05 -6.31
CA ILE A 81 6.98 -4.78 -5.83
C ILE A 81 5.86 -3.76 -5.75
N VAL A 82 5.62 -3.24 -4.56
CA VAL A 82 4.67 -2.15 -4.35
C VAL A 82 5.33 -0.83 -4.73
N LEU A 83 4.67 -0.09 -5.63
CA LEU A 83 5.02 1.27 -6.00
C LEU A 83 4.02 2.24 -5.35
N THR A 84 4.50 3.28 -4.69
CA THR A 84 3.62 4.23 -4.03
C THR A 84 4.23 5.62 -3.91
N ILE A 85 3.38 6.64 -3.87
CA ILE A 85 3.75 8.00 -3.45
C ILE A 85 3.79 8.14 -1.92
N HIS A 86 3.25 7.13 -1.18
CA HIS A 86 3.14 7.18 0.26
C HIS A 86 4.40 6.64 0.93
N ASN A 87 5.05 7.49 1.69
CA ASN A 87 6.15 7.10 2.55
C ASN A 87 5.69 6.82 4.00
N GLU A 88 4.39 6.67 4.22
CA GLU A 88 3.81 6.43 5.55
C GLU A 88 4.06 4.98 5.99
N GLY A 89 4.50 4.83 7.24
CA GLY A 89 4.86 3.52 7.80
C GLY A 89 3.72 2.50 7.80
N ASP A 90 2.46 2.95 7.83
CA ASP A 90 1.29 2.07 7.83
C ASP A 90 1.10 1.32 6.52
N TYR A 91 1.20 2.00 5.38
CA TYR A 91 1.10 1.37 4.07
C TYR A 91 2.25 0.41 3.82
N LEU A 92 3.47 0.83 4.17
CA LEU A 92 4.66 0.01 4.06
C LEU A 92 4.55 -1.25 4.93
N TYR A 93 4.13 -1.10 6.19
CA TYR A 93 3.95 -2.21 7.10
C TYR A 93 2.86 -3.19 6.62
N ASN A 94 1.72 -2.68 6.16
CA ASN A 94 0.64 -3.51 5.64
C ASN A 94 1.06 -4.29 4.39
N ALA A 95 1.82 -3.67 3.47
CA ALA A 95 2.35 -4.36 2.31
C ALA A 95 3.39 -5.43 2.70
N TYR A 96 4.25 -5.13 3.69
CA TYR A 96 5.22 -6.07 4.24
C TYR A 96 4.53 -7.29 4.86
N GLU A 97 3.54 -7.10 5.73
CA GLU A 97 2.77 -8.18 6.37
C GLU A 97 2.01 -9.04 5.36
N LYS A 98 1.54 -8.44 4.28
CA LYS A 98 0.87 -9.16 3.18
C LYS A 98 1.83 -9.86 2.23
N GLY A 99 3.14 -9.82 2.51
CA GLY A 99 4.17 -10.55 1.79
C GLY A 99 4.63 -9.89 0.48
N ALA A 100 4.63 -8.57 0.37
CA ALA A 100 5.29 -7.90 -0.72
C ALA A 100 6.78 -8.26 -0.77
N ASP A 101 7.30 -8.56 -1.96
CA ASP A 101 8.71 -8.87 -2.17
C ASP A 101 9.56 -7.60 -2.28
N GLY A 102 8.95 -6.48 -2.66
CA GLY A 102 9.63 -5.20 -2.72
C GLY A 102 8.73 -4.01 -2.42
N TYR A 103 9.37 -2.88 -2.05
CA TYR A 103 8.70 -1.62 -1.82
C TYR A 103 9.58 -0.46 -2.28
N VAL A 104 9.07 0.35 -3.22
CA VAL A 104 9.79 1.46 -3.88
C VAL A 104 8.85 2.67 -3.98
N LEU A 105 9.38 3.87 -3.79
CA LEU A 105 8.62 5.11 -3.99
C LEU A 105 8.51 5.43 -5.49
N LYS A 106 7.38 5.98 -5.92
CA LYS A 106 7.15 6.38 -7.32
C LYS A 106 8.03 7.56 -7.78
N ASP A 107 8.56 8.35 -6.85
CA ASP A 107 9.48 9.45 -7.11
C ASP A 107 10.95 9.02 -7.10
N SER A 108 11.22 7.74 -6.85
CA SER A 108 12.57 7.19 -6.92
C SER A 108 13.06 7.11 -8.36
N GLY A 109 14.36 7.29 -8.55
CA GLY A 109 14.99 7.20 -9.89
C GLY A 109 14.84 5.80 -10.51
N SER A 110 14.83 5.75 -11.84
CA SER A 110 14.69 4.51 -12.61
C SER A 110 15.73 3.43 -12.23
N ASP A 111 16.93 3.81 -11.84
CA ASP A 111 17.99 2.88 -11.42
C ASP A 111 17.63 2.12 -10.14
N ILE A 112 16.96 2.80 -9.19
CA ILE A 112 16.47 2.18 -7.96
C ILE A 112 15.40 1.14 -8.29
N LEU A 113 14.45 1.48 -9.17
CA LEU A 113 13.41 0.57 -9.58
C LEU A 113 13.96 -0.63 -10.35
N LYS A 114 14.87 -0.43 -11.30
CA LYS A 114 15.55 -1.50 -12.03
C LYS A 114 16.31 -2.43 -11.08
N ARG A 115 17.03 -1.85 -10.10
CA ARG A 115 17.71 -2.63 -9.06
C ARG A 115 16.73 -3.45 -8.23
N ALA A 116 15.62 -2.86 -7.79
CA ALA A 116 14.59 -3.56 -7.06
C ALA A 116 14.03 -4.75 -7.83
N ILE A 117 13.72 -4.57 -9.13
CA ILE A 117 13.24 -5.63 -10.01
C ILE A 117 14.25 -6.79 -10.09
N ARG A 118 15.53 -6.49 -10.29
CA ARG A 118 16.57 -7.53 -10.39
C ARG A 118 16.74 -8.30 -9.09
N VAL A 119 16.78 -7.61 -7.95
CA VAL A 119 16.88 -8.23 -6.61
C VAL A 119 15.69 -9.11 -6.31
N VAL A 120 14.48 -8.60 -6.54
CA VAL A 120 13.25 -9.34 -6.28
C VAL A 120 13.10 -10.55 -7.22
N HIS A 121 13.50 -10.41 -8.49
CA HIS A 121 13.53 -11.53 -9.44
C HIS A 121 14.47 -12.66 -8.99
N GLN A 122 15.56 -12.35 -8.29
CA GLN A 122 16.48 -13.34 -7.70
C GLN A 122 15.91 -14.03 -6.45
N GLY A 123 14.75 -13.59 -5.97
CA GLY A 123 14.08 -14.15 -4.81
C GLY A 123 14.41 -13.45 -3.49
N GLU A 124 15.17 -12.37 -3.53
CA GLU A 124 15.49 -11.54 -2.38
C GLU A 124 14.43 -10.45 -2.17
N GLN A 125 14.28 -9.95 -0.94
CA GLN A 125 13.43 -8.80 -0.66
C GLN A 125 14.18 -7.48 -0.93
N TYR A 126 13.44 -6.50 -1.45
CA TYR A 126 13.96 -5.16 -1.65
C TYR A 126 13.06 -4.10 -1.02
N ILE A 127 13.54 -3.44 0.00
CA ILE A 127 12.90 -2.25 0.56
C ILE A 127 13.83 -1.08 0.35
N GLU A 128 13.34 -0.03 -0.28
CA GLU A 128 14.14 1.15 -0.52
C GLU A 128 14.75 1.68 0.79
N PRO A 129 16.06 1.96 0.86
CA PRO A 129 16.76 2.26 2.13
C PRO A 129 16.15 3.39 2.94
N ILE A 130 15.59 4.41 2.29
CA ILE A 130 14.94 5.55 2.96
C ILE A 130 13.68 5.14 3.74
N LEU A 131 13.07 4.01 3.40
CA LEU A 131 11.84 3.51 4.04
C LEU A 131 12.13 2.59 5.23
N MET A 132 13.34 2.03 5.34
CA MET A 132 13.71 1.07 6.38
C MET A 132 13.50 1.58 7.81
N PRO A 133 13.86 2.84 8.17
CA PRO A 133 13.62 3.34 9.54
C PRO A 133 12.15 3.33 9.92
N LYS A 134 11.25 3.73 9.00
CA LYS A 134 9.80 3.75 9.22
C LYS A 134 9.21 2.36 9.37
N LEU A 135 9.69 1.41 8.59
CA LEU A 135 9.27 0.01 8.71
C LEU A 135 9.69 -0.57 10.07
N ARG A 136 10.93 -0.35 10.48
CA ARG A 136 11.44 -0.83 11.78
C ARG A 136 10.63 -0.25 12.94
N GLU A 137 10.43 1.06 12.95
CA GLU A 137 9.59 1.72 13.95
C GLU A 137 8.19 1.09 14.03
N ARG A 138 7.61 0.77 12.87
CA ARG A 138 6.26 0.19 12.82
C ARG A 138 6.23 -1.25 13.30
N ILE A 139 7.22 -2.06 12.94
CA ILE A 139 7.39 -3.43 13.44
C ILE A 139 7.55 -3.44 14.97
N GLU A 140 8.39 -2.56 15.53
CA GLU A 140 8.60 -2.45 16.96
C GLU A 140 7.34 -2.02 17.71
N ASN A 141 6.63 -1.01 17.18
CA ASN A 141 5.37 -0.55 17.75
C ASN A 141 4.28 -1.63 17.71
N ASN A 142 4.27 -2.51 16.70
CA ASN A 142 3.31 -3.60 16.60
C ASN A 142 3.68 -4.84 17.46
N LYS A 143 4.95 -5.03 17.77
CA LYS A 143 5.39 -6.09 18.69
C LYS A 143 5.11 -5.77 20.17
N ASN A 144 4.78 -4.51 20.49
CA ASN A 144 4.51 -4.07 21.85
C ASN A 144 3.01 -3.68 21.98
N PRO A 145 2.12 -4.64 22.31
CA PRO A 145 0.67 -4.42 22.34
C PRO A 145 0.24 -3.30 23.31
N GLU A 146 0.98 -3.08 24.38
CA GLU A 146 0.71 -2.01 25.35
C GLU A 146 0.83 -0.60 24.75
N LYS A 147 1.64 -0.42 23.68
CA LYS A 147 1.75 0.86 22.96
C LYS A 147 0.65 1.05 21.88
N LYS A 148 -0.06 -0.01 21.51
CA LYS A 148 -1.09 0.01 20.48
C LYS A 148 -2.44 0.52 21.02
N GLU A 149 -2.70 0.32 22.32
CA GLU A 149 -3.97 0.74 22.93
C GLU A 149 -4.10 2.27 23.07
N ASP A 150 -3.00 2.98 23.18
CA ASP A 150 -3.00 4.44 23.45
C ASP A 150 -2.91 5.32 22.18
N LYS A 151 -2.64 4.77 20.99
CA LYS A 151 -2.56 5.58 19.76
C LYS A 151 -3.87 5.57 18.98
N LEU A 152 -4.37 6.76 18.66
CA LEU A 152 -5.52 6.92 17.77
C LEU A 152 -5.16 6.48 16.34
N SER A 153 -6.05 5.71 15.70
CA SER A 153 -5.95 5.45 14.27
C SER A 153 -6.17 6.75 13.48
N ARG A 154 -5.77 6.77 12.21
CA ARG A 154 -6.01 7.93 11.32
C ARG A 154 -7.48 8.35 11.31
N ARG A 155 -8.39 7.38 11.24
CA ARG A 155 -9.84 7.62 11.24
C ARG A 155 -10.34 8.16 12.56
N GLU A 156 -9.86 7.62 13.67
CA GLU A 156 -10.15 8.14 15.00
C GLU A 156 -9.63 9.57 15.19
N PHE A 157 -8.45 9.89 14.66
CA PHE A 157 -7.90 11.22 14.71
C PHE A 157 -8.68 12.24 13.86
N GLU A 158 -9.14 11.83 12.66
CA GLU A 158 -10.03 12.64 11.83
C GLU A 158 -11.33 12.98 12.57
N ILE A 159 -11.96 11.95 13.15
CA ILE A 159 -13.19 12.11 13.94
C ILE A 159 -12.93 13.01 15.16
N LEU A 160 -11.83 12.82 15.88
CA LEU A 160 -11.49 13.64 17.04
C LEU A 160 -11.32 15.12 16.65
N LYS A 161 -10.70 15.42 15.50
CA LYS A 161 -10.61 16.81 15.01
C LYS A 161 -11.98 17.44 14.79
N LEU A 162 -12.90 16.71 14.18
CA LEU A 162 -14.27 17.20 13.93
C LEU A 162 -15.06 17.39 15.23
N VAL A 163 -14.84 16.51 16.20
CA VAL A 163 -15.40 16.66 17.55
C VAL A 163 -14.84 17.89 18.25
N ALA A 164 -13.53 18.15 18.13
CA ALA A 164 -12.87 19.29 18.76
C ALA A 164 -13.35 20.65 18.20
N VAL A 165 -13.84 20.70 16.97
CA VAL A 165 -14.51 21.91 16.41
C VAL A 165 -16.01 21.95 16.68
N GLY A 166 -16.54 21.06 17.53
CA GLY A 166 -17.90 21.08 18.01
C GLY A 166 -18.96 20.36 17.17
N MET A 167 -18.57 19.59 16.14
CA MET A 167 -19.52 18.90 15.27
C MET A 167 -20.24 17.76 16.00
N TYR A 168 -21.54 17.60 15.75
CA TYR A 168 -22.33 16.48 16.26
C TYR A 168 -22.08 15.19 15.44
N ASN A 169 -22.37 14.03 16.05
CA ASN A 169 -22.11 12.73 15.41
C ASN A 169 -22.78 12.58 14.04
N LYS A 170 -23.96 13.17 13.85
CA LYS A 170 -24.68 13.16 12.58
C LYS A 170 -23.91 13.95 11.50
N GLU A 171 -23.42 15.14 11.84
CA GLU A 171 -22.65 15.99 10.91
C GLU A 171 -21.33 15.34 10.51
N ILE A 172 -20.66 14.71 11.51
CA ILE A 172 -19.43 13.93 11.26
C ILE A 172 -19.72 12.73 10.34
N ALA A 173 -20.84 12.04 10.57
CA ALA A 173 -21.28 10.92 9.75
C ALA A 173 -21.48 11.33 8.28
N ASP A 174 -22.19 12.44 8.07
CA ASP A 174 -22.46 13.00 6.73
C ASP A 174 -21.15 13.45 6.05
N GLN A 175 -20.29 14.18 6.75
CA GLN A 175 -19.02 14.68 6.21
C GLN A 175 -18.04 13.56 5.85
N LEU A 176 -18.05 12.48 6.63
CA LEU A 176 -17.13 11.35 6.44
C LEU A 176 -17.75 10.19 5.65
N SER A 177 -19.00 10.34 5.16
CA SER A 177 -19.75 9.33 4.41
C SER A 177 -19.83 7.97 5.12
N ILE A 178 -20.12 8.00 6.44
CA ILE A 178 -20.28 6.79 7.29
C ILE A 178 -21.56 6.90 8.11
N SER A 179 -21.98 5.80 8.76
CA SER A 179 -23.16 5.84 9.63
C SER A 179 -22.87 6.55 10.96
N GLU A 180 -23.91 7.19 11.55
CA GLU A 180 -23.79 7.77 12.89
C GLU A 180 -23.39 6.72 13.95
N LYS A 181 -23.86 5.46 13.79
CA LYS A 181 -23.46 4.33 14.62
C LYS A 181 -21.95 4.06 14.52
N THR A 182 -21.38 4.18 13.32
CA THR A 182 -19.93 4.02 13.09
C THR A 182 -19.16 5.12 13.80
N VAL A 183 -19.64 6.38 13.73
CA VAL A 183 -19.03 7.50 14.48
C VAL A 183 -19.06 7.22 15.98
N LYS A 184 -20.18 6.78 16.54
CA LYS A 184 -20.31 6.42 17.96
C LYS A 184 -19.33 5.32 18.39
N ASN A 185 -19.14 4.31 17.55
CA ASN A 185 -18.16 3.24 17.81
C ASN A 185 -16.73 3.78 17.84
N HIS A 186 -16.36 4.63 16.90
CA HIS A 186 -15.05 5.29 16.91
C HIS A 186 -14.89 6.19 18.15
N MET A 187 -15.90 6.96 18.53
CA MET A 187 -15.86 7.80 19.73
C MET A 187 -15.60 6.99 20.99
N SER A 188 -16.27 5.84 21.16
CA SER A 188 -16.04 4.95 22.30
C SER A 188 -14.58 4.43 22.32
N SER A 189 -14.03 4.10 21.16
CA SER A 189 -12.62 3.69 21.04
C SER A 189 -11.65 4.84 21.33
N ILE A 190 -11.94 6.05 20.82
CA ILE A 190 -11.17 7.25 21.08
C ILE A 190 -11.10 7.54 22.58
N PHE A 191 -12.24 7.62 23.27
CA PHE A 191 -12.28 7.92 24.70
C PHE A 191 -11.49 6.92 25.54
N ARG A 192 -11.59 5.62 25.22
CA ARG A 192 -10.78 4.59 25.87
C ARG A 192 -9.27 4.83 25.66
N LYS A 193 -8.85 5.19 24.42
CA LYS A 193 -7.44 5.39 24.08
C LYS A 193 -6.85 6.67 24.69
N ILE A 194 -7.62 7.76 24.78
CA ILE A 194 -7.16 9.02 25.40
C ILE A 194 -7.47 9.08 26.90
N LYS A 195 -8.02 7.98 27.46
CA LYS A 195 -8.29 7.83 28.91
C LYS A 195 -9.23 8.89 29.46
N VAL A 196 -10.25 9.30 28.71
CA VAL A 196 -11.33 10.19 29.17
C VAL A 196 -12.67 9.45 29.17
N SER A 197 -13.57 9.85 30.08
CA SER A 197 -14.84 9.15 30.29
C SER A 197 -15.95 9.63 29.38
N ASP A 198 -15.89 10.87 28.89
CA ASP A 198 -16.93 11.47 28.05
C ASP A 198 -16.40 12.60 27.14
N ARG A 199 -17.32 13.29 26.45
CA ARG A 199 -17.03 14.32 25.46
C ARG A 199 -16.75 15.71 26.05
N THR A 200 -17.02 15.95 27.31
CA THR A 200 -16.85 17.25 27.99
C THR A 200 -15.49 17.43 28.61
#